data_267a01f8643a370e7d52f22169832180
#
_entry.id   267a01f8643a370e7d52f22169832180
#
_cell.length_a   1.000
_cell.length_b   1.000
_cell.length_c   1.000
_cell.angle_alpha   90.00
_cell.angle_beta   90.00
_cell.angle_gamma   90.00
#
_symmetry.space_group_name_H-M   'P 1'
#
loop_
_entity.id
_entity.type
_entity.pdbx_description
1 polymer ?
#
loop_
_entity_poly.entity_id
_entity_poly.type
_entity_poly.pdbx_seq_one_letter_code
_entity_poly.pdbx_strand_id
1 'polypeptide(L)'
;MCKNKRSFLLNPFITFFIFLMFFSPSITTANVHSHDDSIITLPIQADLSVLEKHLNKYVPDDLAELDERGKECIKPQDMKVPTIPRCKMKGFKISCKDWTTDLRTVPKVKCDVKGWIKRNGRILVSGKGSTLTFAFPIKAQASADGYIYGTAKAAAILYLDAKIRFNKDWTMSIDIEHDFAWSSKPTLKLFDLIKIDIKRIIEPKLRKRMDKFAKRVPSLLEKLDIKGRMAEVWEDVQDPFKIDDDRETYLLFRPETAACSQIDIVDKVLKSTISAKGKTKVFLGKPPVDYNKTKLTDLELICYQKGIFNFDLPVIVTYDELLARTNKKHPNGYVLDMSQSVVPGLLKITDPKIKKGKEGKINITAKVTYDNRDEWLKSLDKFNWFDVKGEITFTAVPRIDQRTSSLVFDEMAYDSNTNSDLFDLLIDASELGPIQSYFESIVQYDYSKRIEKGINKANKALNTVYHDDINVTGRLEEAIIQEIIVNDASITLNTHLSGVLDANAGL
;
A
#
# COMPACT_ATOMS: atom_id res chain seq x y z
N MET A 1 21.39 1.13 -32.74
CA MET A 1 19.94 1.45 -32.60
C MET A 1 19.26 0.38 -31.81
N CYS A 2 19.31 0.46 -30.49
CA CYS A 2 18.56 -0.43 -29.59
C CYS A 2 17.45 0.39 -28.93
N LYS A 3 16.21 0.14 -29.33
CA LYS A 3 15.03 0.67 -28.66
C LYS A 3 14.84 -0.06 -27.35
N ASN A 4 15.19 0.59 -26.24
CA ASN A 4 14.78 0.18 -24.91
C ASN A 4 13.25 0.33 -24.79
N LYS A 5 12.53 -0.79 -24.79
CA LYS A 5 11.17 -0.83 -24.31
C LYS A 5 11.25 -0.66 -22.78
N ARG A 6 11.00 0.53 -22.30
CA ARG A 6 10.64 0.74 -20.89
C ARG A 6 9.30 0.01 -20.68
N SER A 7 9.37 -1.13 -20.01
CA SER A 7 8.18 -1.73 -19.42
C SER A 7 7.68 -0.76 -18.35
N PHE A 8 6.51 -0.18 -18.57
CA PHE A 8 5.77 0.53 -17.54
C PHE A 8 5.46 -0.48 -16.42
N LEU A 9 6.28 -0.43 -15.40
CA LEU A 9 6.01 -1.11 -14.14
C LEU A 9 4.88 -0.32 -13.47
N LEU A 10 3.64 -0.77 -13.65
CA LEU A 10 2.52 -0.24 -12.87
C LEU A 10 2.84 -0.46 -11.40
N ASN A 11 2.96 0.64 -10.68
CA ASN A 11 3.24 0.68 -9.26
C ASN A 11 2.08 0.01 -8.49
N PRO A 12 2.32 -0.93 -7.56
CA PRO A 12 1.25 -1.62 -6.82
C PRO A 12 0.31 -0.67 -6.08
N PHE A 13 0.80 0.50 -5.69
CA PHE A 13 -0.02 1.57 -5.10
C PHE A 13 -1.06 2.12 -6.09
N ILE A 14 -0.66 2.34 -7.34
CA ILE A 14 -1.55 2.85 -8.39
C ILE A 14 -2.62 1.80 -8.70
N THR A 15 -2.26 0.54 -8.81
CA THR A 15 -3.20 -0.55 -9.13
C THR A 15 -4.21 -0.77 -7.99
N PHE A 16 -3.82 -0.56 -6.74
CA PHE A 16 -4.71 -0.62 -5.59
C PHE A 16 -5.76 0.50 -5.61
N PHE A 17 -5.36 1.73 -5.93
CA PHE A 17 -6.27 2.86 -6.10
C PHE A 17 -7.27 2.68 -7.25
N ILE A 18 -6.83 1.99 -8.31
CA ILE A 18 -7.60 1.75 -9.53
C ILE A 18 -8.92 1.04 -9.27
N PHE A 19 -8.93 0.16 -8.30
CA PHE A 19 -9.96 -0.86 -8.21
C PHE A 19 -11.12 -0.54 -7.28
N LEU A 20 -10.95 0.40 -6.37
CA LEU A 20 -11.98 0.80 -5.40
C LEU A 20 -13.19 1.54 -6.00
N MET A 21 -13.21 1.81 -7.32
CA MET A 21 -14.00 2.90 -7.87
C MET A 21 -14.95 2.58 -9.03
N PHE A 22 -15.62 1.48 -8.98
CA PHE A 22 -16.69 1.20 -9.94
C PHE A 22 -18.04 1.83 -9.58
N PHE A 23 -18.03 3.01 -8.95
CA PHE A 23 -19.22 3.78 -8.69
C PHE A 23 -19.18 5.11 -9.41
N SER A 24 -19.83 5.22 -10.54
CA SER A 24 -20.08 6.55 -11.13
C SER A 24 -21.28 6.58 -12.04
N PRO A 25 -22.10 7.59 -11.88
CA PRO A 25 -22.93 8.15 -12.94
C PRO A 25 -22.38 9.48 -13.48
N SER A 26 -22.84 9.84 -14.65
CA SER A 26 -22.29 10.84 -15.57
C SER A 26 -22.54 12.30 -15.23
N ILE A 27 -21.59 13.11 -15.52
CA ILE A 27 -21.44 14.40 -16.25
C ILE A 27 -21.77 15.73 -15.59
N THR A 28 -20.87 16.64 -15.90
CA THR A 28 -20.71 18.10 -15.91
C THR A 28 -20.00 18.70 -14.71
N THR A 29 -19.03 19.55 -15.03
CA THR A 29 -18.14 20.29 -14.12
C THR A 29 -18.89 20.93 -12.95
N ALA A 30 -19.09 20.18 -11.89
CA ALA A 30 -19.54 20.73 -10.62
C ALA A 30 -18.32 20.78 -9.68
N ASN A 31 -18.10 21.93 -9.06
CA ASN A 31 -17.16 22.06 -7.96
C ASN A 31 -17.63 21.15 -6.82
N VAL A 32 -16.94 20.02 -6.68
CA VAL A 32 -17.21 19.07 -5.61
C VAL A 32 -16.52 19.56 -4.35
N HIS A 33 -17.29 19.76 -3.30
CA HIS A 33 -16.73 20.03 -1.98
C HIS A 33 -15.87 18.83 -1.53
N SER A 34 -14.65 19.13 -1.07
CA SER A 34 -13.77 18.11 -0.49
C SER A 34 -14.29 17.75 0.89
N HIS A 35 -14.73 16.53 1.09
CA HIS A 35 -14.99 15.96 2.40
C HIS A 35 -13.72 15.28 2.97
N ASP A 36 -13.83 14.82 4.21
CA ASP A 36 -12.78 14.35 5.10
C ASP A 36 -11.62 13.58 4.43
N ASP A 37 -10.45 13.59 5.10
CA ASP A 37 -9.22 13.02 4.57
C ASP A 37 -9.34 11.51 4.32
N SER A 38 -9.15 11.10 3.08
CA SER A 38 -8.98 9.68 2.73
C SER A 38 -7.65 9.16 3.26
N ILE A 39 -7.65 7.97 3.87
CA ILE A 39 -6.46 7.35 4.45
C ILE A 39 -6.27 5.94 3.90
N ILE A 40 -5.03 5.60 3.60
CA ILE A 40 -4.58 4.23 3.31
C ILE A 40 -3.46 3.90 4.27
N THR A 41 -3.59 2.79 4.96
CA THR A 41 -2.56 2.23 5.82
C THR A 41 -2.28 0.80 5.40
N LEU A 42 -1.06 0.53 4.94
CA LEU A 42 -0.64 -0.77 4.44
C LEU A 42 0.46 -1.33 5.33
N PRO A 43 0.20 -2.38 6.13
CA PRO A 43 1.24 -3.12 6.82
C PRO A 43 2.01 -3.95 5.81
N ILE A 44 3.32 -3.90 5.89
CA ILE A 44 4.23 -4.69 5.07
C ILE A 44 4.90 -5.71 5.97
N GLN A 45 4.83 -6.98 5.58
CA GLN A 45 5.49 -8.07 6.27
C GLN A 45 6.46 -8.77 5.33
N ALA A 46 7.64 -9.10 5.83
CA ALA A 46 8.66 -9.82 5.06
C ALA A 46 9.31 -10.91 5.92
N ASP A 47 9.33 -12.14 5.40
CA ASP A 47 10.00 -13.26 6.08
C ASP A 47 11.51 -13.18 5.87
N LEU A 48 12.27 -13.12 6.96
CA LEU A 48 13.74 -13.08 6.93
C LEU A 48 14.36 -14.33 6.29
N SER A 49 13.63 -15.43 6.16
CA SER A 49 14.12 -16.63 5.47
C SER A 49 14.37 -16.38 3.98
N VAL A 50 13.64 -15.45 3.37
CA VAL A 50 13.84 -15.05 1.98
C VAL A 50 15.14 -14.26 1.83
N LEU A 51 15.39 -13.31 2.74
CA LEU A 51 16.67 -12.58 2.80
C LEU A 51 17.83 -13.55 3.05
N GLU A 52 17.66 -14.52 3.95
CA GLU A 52 18.63 -15.58 4.22
C GLU A 52 18.94 -16.39 2.96
N LYS A 53 17.92 -16.80 2.22
CA LYS A 53 18.07 -17.54 0.95
C LYS A 53 18.81 -16.72 -0.10
N HIS A 54 18.50 -15.43 -0.24
CA HIS A 54 19.17 -14.51 -1.15
C HIS A 54 20.66 -14.35 -0.81
N LEU A 55 20.98 -14.09 0.46
CA LEU A 55 22.37 -13.95 0.91
C LEU A 55 23.15 -15.23 0.65
N ASN A 56 22.58 -16.39 0.91
CA ASN A 56 23.24 -17.68 0.67
C ASN A 56 23.47 -17.96 -0.83
N LYS A 57 22.66 -17.37 -1.71
CA LYS A 57 22.81 -17.49 -3.16
C LYS A 57 23.90 -16.57 -3.72
N TYR A 58 23.98 -15.33 -3.23
CA TYR A 58 24.81 -14.29 -3.84
C TYR A 58 26.13 -14.03 -3.11
N VAL A 59 26.24 -14.38 -1.84
CA VAL A 59 27.52 -14.26 -1.13
C VAL A 59 28.42 -15.43 -1.52
N PRO A 60 29.59 -15.16 -2.14
CA PRO A 60 30.48 -16.23 -2.61
C PRO A 60 31.09 -17.01 -1.43
N ASP A 61 31.50 -18.23 -1.72
CA ASP A 61 32.21 -19.06 -0.71
C ASP A 61 33.60 -18.53 -0.41
N ASP A 62 34.30 -17.98 -1.38
CA ASP A 62 35.61 -17.37 -1.23
C ASP A 62 35.47 -15.88 -0.83
N LEU A 63 35.77 -15.57 0.41
CA LEU A 63 35.57 -14.24 0.98
C LEU A 63 36.82 -13.36 0.89
N ALA A 64 37.98 -13.92 1.03
CA ALA A 64 39.25 -13.18 0.93
C ALA A 64 40.44 -14.09 0.74
N GLU A 65 41.44 -13.56 0.04
CA GLU A 65 42.78 -14.11 -0.02
C GLU A 65 43.75 -13.23 0.80
N LEU A 66 44.75 -13.87 1.34
CA LEU A 66 45.83 -13.23 2.09
C LEU A 66 47.14 -13.51 1.37
N ASP A 67 47.85 -12.46 0.96
CA ASP A 67 49.26 -12.52 0.48
C ASP A 67 49.99 -11.32 1.09
N GLU A 68 50.61 -11.56 2.24
CA GLU A 68 51.34 -10.54 3.00
C GLU A 68 52.81 -10.96 3.10
N ARG A 69 53.73 -10.17 2.55
CA ARG A 69 55.16 -10.47 2.55
C ARG A 69 55.91 -9.70 3.65
N GLY A 70 56.94 -10.31 4.22
CA GLY A 70 57.83 -9.72 5.20
C GLY A 70 57.15 -9.23 6.46
N LYS A 71 55.99 -9.78 6.83
CA LYS A 71 55.25 -9.42 8.02
C LYS A 71 55.86 -10.02 9.28
N GLU A 72 55.70 -9.33 10.38
CA GLU A 72 56.08 -9.83 11.71
C GLU A 72 55.13 -10.94 12.13
N CYS A 73 55.57 -12.20 12.05
CA CYS A 73 54.79 -13.38 12.39
C CYS A 73 54.87 -13.75 13.84
N ILE A 74 56.04 -13.58 14.44
CA ILE A 74 56.28 -13.82 15.86
C ILE A 74 56.93 -12.58 16.44
N LYS A 75 56.31 -12.04 17.46
CA LYS A 75 56.96 -11.01 18.30
C LYS A 75 57.97 -11.67 19.23
N PRO A 76 59.01 -10.95 19.65
CA PRO A 76 59.90 -11.45 20.66
C PRO A 76 59.12 -11.91 21.89
N GLN A 77 59.27 -13.15 22.27
CA GLN A 77 58.60 -13.73 23.44
C GLN A 77 59.45 -14.83 24.07
N ASP A 78 59.34 -14.96 25.37
CA ASP A 78 60.02 -16.04 26.09
C ASP A 78 59.21 -17.34 25.97
N MET A 79 59.82 -18.37 25.47
CA MET A 79 59.29 -19.71 25.37
C MET A 79 60.03 -20.73 26.15
N LYS A 80 59.35 -21.65 26.79
CA LYS A 80 59.96 -22.84 27.40
C LYS A 80 60.29 -23.84 26.29
N VAL A 81 61.57 -24.01 26.01
CA VAL A 81 62.11 -24.96 25.05
C VAL A 81 62.58 -26.22 25.73
N PRO A 82 62.15 -27.40 25.28
CA PRO A 82 62.69 -28.62 25.87
C PRO A 82 64.21 -28.73 25.59
N THR A 83 64.95 -28.97 26.59
CA THR A 83 66.44 -29.18 26.48
C THR A 83 66.74 -30.65 26.24
N ILE A 84 67.67 -30.89 25.34
CA ILE A 84 68.14 -32.29 25.11
C ILE A 84 68.71 -32.84 26.42
N PRO A 85 68.21 -34.00 26.88
CA PRO A 85 68.70 -34.58 28.11
C PRO A 85 70.17 -34.88 28.00
N ARG A 86 70.93 -34.39 28.97
CA ARG A 86 72.35 -34.74 29.05
C ARG A 86 72.48 -36.11 29.65
N CYS A 87 72.91 -37.07 28.84
CA CYS A 87 73.22 -38.41 29.31
C CYS A 87 74.66 -38.55 29.73
N LYS A 88 74.89 -39.13 30.88
CA LYS A 88 76.25 -39.48 31.39
C LYS A 88 76.43 -40.97 31.33
N MET A 89 77.50 -41.41 30.76
CA MET A 89 77.91 -42.80 30.73
C MET A 89 78.81 -43.09 31.93
N LYS A 90 78.37 -43.99 32.79
CA LYS A 90 79.25 -44.54 33.90
C LYS A 90 79.30 -46.03 33.70
N GLY A 91 80.47 -46.53 33.20
CA GLY A 91 80.59 -47.91 32.79
C GLY A 91 79.64 -48.31 31.68
N PHE A 92 78.99 -49.44 31.80
CA PHE A 92 78.00 -49.92 30.83
C PHE A 92 76.55 -49.37 31.06
N LYS A 93 76.33 -48.46 32.01
CA LYS A 93 75.01 -47.83 32.29
C LYS A 93 74.97 -46.42 31.78
N ILE A 94 73.99 -46.13 30.90
CA ILE A 94 73.67 -44.80 30.46
C ILE A 94 72.53 -44.26 31.36
N SER A 95 72.85 -43.16 32.08
CA SER A 95 71.87 -42.41 32.89
C SER A 95 71.61 -41.07 32.25
N CYS A 96 70.38 -40.84 31.74
CA CYS A 96 69.97 -39.54 31.22
C CYS A 96 69.19 -38.77 32.30
N LYS A 97 69.40 -37.46 32.42
CA LYS A 97 68.53 -36.58 33.20
C LYS A 97 67.19 -36.45 32.51
N ASP A 98 66.16 -36.28 33.30
CA ASP A 98 64.83 -35.98 32.74
C ASP A 98 64.80 -34.74 31.84
N TRP A 99 63.91 -34.69 30.93
CA TRP A 99 63.70 -33.54 30.06
C TRP A 99 63.41 -32.29 30.92
N THR A 100 64.27 -31.27 30.81
CA THR A 100 64.06 -29.97 31.44
C THR A 100 63.67 -28.96 30.37
N THR A 101 62.96 -27.91 30.71
CA THR A 101 62.62 -26.82 29.81
C THR A 101 63.38 -25.56 30.21
N ASP A 102 64.19 -24.99 29.30
CA ASP A 102 64.81 -23.68 29.48
C ASP A 102 63.95 -22.59 28.90
N LEU A 103 63.93 -21.43 29.59
CA LEU A 103 63.28 -20.24 29.05
C LEU A 103 64.23 -19.61 28.03
N ARG A 104 63.80 -19.55 26.76
CA ARG A 104 64.56 -18.88 25.70
C ARG A 104 63.74 -17.82 25.07
N THR A 105 64.30 -16.64 24.86
CA THR A 105 63.70 -15.57 24.12
C THR A 105 63.75 -15.88 22.63
N VAL A 106 62.55 -16.11 22.00
CA VAL A 106 62.44 -16.25 20.55
C VAL A 106 62.60 -14.85 19.97
N PRO A 107 63.54 -14.62 19.02
CA PRO A 107 63.72 -13.32 18.40
C PRO A 107 62.47 -13.01 17.48
N LYS A 108 62.37 -11.74 17.10
CA LYS A 108 61.39 -11.30 16.09
C LYS A 108 61.56 -12.08 14.78
N VAL A 109 60.52 -12.74 14.32
CA VAL A 109 60.54 -13.50 13.08
C VAL A 109 59.64 -12.86 12.05
N LYS A 110 60.21 -12.56 10.88
CA LYS A 110 59.46 -12.14 9.70
C LYS A 110 59.18 -13.35 8.85
N CYS A 111 57.97 -13.38 8.27
CA CYS A 111 57.59 -14.43 7.32
C CYS A 111 56.64 -13.86 6.23
N ASP A 112 56.53 -14.60 5.18
CA ASP A 112 55.51 -14.39 4.14
C ASP A 112 54.30 -15.23 4.54
N VAL A 113 53.13 -14.57 4.54
CA VAL A 113 51.86 -15.23 4.93
C VAL A 113 50.97 -15.29 3.73
N LYS A 114 50.62 -16.50 3.32
CA LYS A 114 49.58 -16.79 2.32
C LYS A 114 48.42 -17.51 2.96
N GLY A 115 47.23 -17.18 2.53
CA GLY A 115 46.07 -17.83 3.13
C GLY A 115 44.76 -17.46 2.42
N TRP A 116 43.69 -18.01 2.95
CA TRP A 116 42.35 -17.77 2.45
C TRP A 116 41.33 -17.74 3.60
N ILE A 117 40.25 -17.05 3.37
CA ILE A 117 39.05 -17.04 4.22
C ILE A 117 37.88 -17.44 3.37
N LYS A 118 37.17 -18.49 3.77
CA LYS A 118 36.00 -19.04 3.06
C LYS A 118 34.82 -19.13 3.99
N ARG A 119 33.62 -19.10 3.40
CA ARG A 119 32.40 -19.40 4.11
C ARG A 119 32.41 -20.87 4.57
N ASN A 120 31.90 -21.12 5.77
CA ASN A 120 31.87 -22.45 6.39
C ASN A 120 30.47 -22.86 6.84
N GLY A 121 29.50 -22.71 5.94
CA GLY A 121 28.12 -23.05 6.20
C GLY A 121 27.13 -21.97 5.71
N ARG A 122 25.88 -22.09 6.10
CA ARG A 122 24.83 -21.16 5.73
C ARG A 122 24.93 -19.88 6.54
N ILE A 123 24.71 -18.76 5.89
CA ILE A 123 24.47 -17.46 6.54
C ILE A 123 23.09 -17.55 7.16
N LEU A 124 22.97 -17.23 8.43
CA LEU A 124 21.69 -17.17 9.14
C LEU A 124 21.29 -15.72 9.34
N VAL A 125 20.00 -15.45 9.18
CA VAL A 125 19.41 -14.13 9.41
C VAL A 125 18.39 -14.25 10.52
N SER A 126 18.49 -13.38 11.50
CA SER A 126 17.54 -13.24 12.60
C SER A 126 17.37 -11.77 12.93
N GLY A 127 16.49 -11.43 13.85
CA GLY A 127 16.36 -10.04 14.27
C GLY A 127 15.43 -9.89 15.47
N LYS A 128 15.46 -8.69 16.07
CA LYS A 128 14.58 -8.31 17.17
C LYS A 128 14.40 -6.79 17.18
N GLY A 129 13.16 -6.35 17.25
CA GLY A 129 12.85 -4.92 17.16
C GLY A 129 13.37 -4.35 15.83
N SER A 130 14.15 -3.27 15.88
CA SER A 130 14.74 -2.65 14.67
C SER A 130 16.12 -3.20 14.28
N THR A 131 16.59 -4.27 14.90
CA THR A 131 17.93 -4.83 14.67
C THR A 131 17.88 -6.14 13.92
N LEU A 132 18.54 -6.19 12.76
CA LEU A 132 18.81 -7.40 11.99
C LEU A 132 20.18 -7.95 12.40
N THR A 133 20.23 -9.23 12.74
CA THR A 133 21.45 -9.95 13.07
C THR A 133 21.79 -10.94 11.97
N PHE A 134 22.97 -10.81 11.40
CA PHE A 134 23.51 -11.72 10.40
C PHE A 134 24.64 -12.54 11.03
N ALA A 135 24.55 -13.86 10.96
CA ALA A 135 25.59 -14.77 11.42
C ALA A 135 26.28 -15.45 10.22
N PHE A 136 27.55 -15.11 10.01
CA PHE A 136 28.39 -15.62 8.92
C PHE A 136 29.41 -16.63 9.47
N PRO A 137 29.19 -17.94 9.34
CA PRO A 137 30.19 -18.92 9.69
C PRO A 137 31.32 -18.90 8.65
N ILE A 138 32.55 -18.76 9.15
CA ILE A 138 33.78 -18.69 8.33
C ILE A 138 34.82 -19.71 8.80
N LYS A 139 35.65 -20.14 7.86
CA LYS A 139 36.88 -20.85 8.10
C LYS A 139 38.02 -20.14 7.40
N ALA A 140 39.18 -20.17 8.04
CA ALA A 140 40.39 -19.56 7.49
C ALA A 140 41.56 -20.51 7.61
N GLN A 141 42.46 -20.45 6.66
CA GLN A 141 43.73 -21.13 6.72
C GLN A 141 44.81 -20.14 6.25
N ALA A 142 45.89 -20.07 6.99
CA ALA A 142 47.07 -19.32 6.61
C ALA A 142 48.31 -20.17 6.77
N SER A 143 49.21 -20.12 5.79
CA SER A 143 50.56 -20.72 5.88
C SER A 143 51.58 -19.60 5.99
N ALA A 144 52.51 -19.76 6.88
CA ALA A 144 53.69 -18.90 7.01
C ALA A 144 54.89 -19.60 6.38
N ASP A 145 55.62 -18.86 5.55
CA ASP A 145 56.84 -19.32 4.88
C ASP A 145 57.99 -18.37 5.22
N GLY A 146 59.15 -18.90 5.48
CA GLY A 146 60.36 -18.17 5.89
C GLY A 146 61.22 -18.98 6.85
N TYR A 147 61.77 -18.33 7.88
CA TYR A 147 62.55 -19.02 8.92
C TYR A 147 61.71 -20.00 9.75
N ILE A 148 60.38 -19.91 9.69
CA ILE A 148 59.45 -20.79 10.38
C ILE A 148 58.36 -21.21 9.41
N TYR A 149 58.26 -22.49 9.18
CA TYR A 149 57.17 -23.08 8.40
C TYR A 149 56.04 -23.50 9.33
N GLY A 150 54.83 -23.06 9.01
CA GLY A 150 53.67 -23.46 9.79
C GLY A 150 52.34 -23.13 9.13
N THR A 151 51.30 -23.90 9.49
CA THR A 151 49.94 -23.66 9.04
C THR A 151 49.07 -23.34 10.24
N ALA A 152 48.32 -22.26 10.13
CA ALA A 152 47.27 -21.89 11.05
C ALA A 152 45.90 -22.16 10.46
N LYS A 153 45.03 -22.78 11.23
CA LYS A 153 43.62 -22.98 10.89
C LYS A 153 42.76 -22.35 11.96
N ALA A 154 41.64 -21.75 11.53
CA ALA A 154 40.67 -21.13 12.41
C ALA A 154 39.26 -21.28 11.84
N ALA A 155 38.27 -21.27 12.72
CA ALA A 155 36.88 -21.14 12.36
C ALA A 155 36.20 -20.20 13.36
N ALA A 156 35.32 -19.35 12.85
CA ALA A 156 34.59 -18.38 13.65
C ALA A 156 33.20 -18.15 13.06
N ILE A 157 32.31 -17.59 13.87
CA ILE A 157 31.06 -17.02 13.40
C ILE A 157 31.20 -15.51 13.55
N LEU A 158 31.06 -14.78 12.45
CA LEU A 158 30.99 -13.32 12.46
C LEU A 158 29.54 -12.91 12.66
N TYR A 159 29.28 -12.03 13.60
CA TYR A 159 27.98 -11.42 13.84
C TYR A 159 28.02 -9.97 13.37
N LEU A 160 26.98 -9.59 12.62
CA LEU A 160 26.75 -8.21 12.20
C LEU A 160 25.34 -7.84 12.64
N ASP A 161 25.24 -6.91 13.57
CA ASP A 161 23.98 -6.35 14.05
C ASP A 161 23.75 -5.00 13.36
N ALA A 162 22.72 -4.96 12.53
CA ALA A 162 22.36 -3.80 11.73
C ALA A 162 21.05 -3.19 12.26
N LYS A 163 21.15 -2.06 12.95
CA LYS A 163 20.00 -1.32 13.44
C LYS A 163 19.58 -0.29 12.41
N ILE A 164 18.41 -0.52 11.80
CA ILE A 164 17.88 0.28 10.72
C ILE A 164 16.83 1.25 11.26
N ARG A 165 16.89 2.51 10.81
CA ARG A 165 15.91 3.55 11.15
C ARG A 165 15.53 4.36 9.92
N PHE A 166 14.24 4.62 9.74
CA PHE A 166 13.75 5.60 8.80
C PHE A 166 13.88 7.01 9.38
N ASN A 167 14.32 7.95 8.56
CA ASN A 167 14.43 9.36 8.89
C ASN A 167 13.28 10.15 8.22
N LYS A 168 12.98 11.33 8.76
CA LYS A 168 11.89 12.19 8.23
C LYS A 168 12.08 12.62 6.77
N ASP A 169 13.30 12.68 6.29
CA ASP A 169 13.65 13.08 4.93
C ASP A 169 13.66 11.92 3.92
N TRP A 170 13.04 10.78 4.26
CA TRP A 170 13.00 9.54 3.48
C TRP A 170 14.35 8.83 3.31
N THR A 171 15.36 9.24 4.06
CA THR A 171 16.61 8.48 4.11
C THR A 171 16.52 7.37 5.17
N MET A 172 17.43 6.40 5.06
CA MET A 172 17.61 5.40 6.10
C MET A 172 18.97 5.61 6.76
N SER A 173 18.97 5.58 8.08
CA SER A 173 20.22 5.43 8.85
C SER A 173 20.38 3.99 9.32
N ILE A 174 21.62 3.53 9.30
CA ILE A 174 21.98 2.19 9.77
C ILE A 174 23.18 2.29 10.70
N ASP A 175 23.03 1.77 11.90
CA ASP A 175 24.13 1.57 12.84
C ASP A 175 24.54 0.10 12.78
N ILE A 176 25.81 -0.16 12.57
CA ILE A 176 26.32 -1.52 12.48
C ILE A 176 27.27 -1.77 13.62
N GLU A 177 26.89 -2.71 14.46
CA GLU A 177 27.74 -3.33 15.44
C GLU A 177 28.24 -4.69 14.92
N HIS A 178 29.42 -5.09 15.29
CA HIS A 178 29.96 -6.37 14.89
C HIS A 178 30.77 -7.03 16.00
N ASP A 179 30.66 -8.32 16.01
CA ASP A 179 31.50 -9.18 16.90
C ASP A 179 31.77 -10.53 16.20
N PHE A 180 32.58 -11.35 16.81
CA PHE A 180 32.82 -12.71 16.33
C PHE A 180 33.08 -13.67 17.50
N ALA A 181 32.70 -14.91 17.29
CA ALA A 181 32.97 -16.00 18.22
C ALA A 181 33.82 -17.07 17.54
N TRP A 182 34.89 -17.47 18.17
CA TRP A 182 35.72 -18.56 17.67
C TRP A 182 35.03 -19.91 17.88
N SER A 183 34.76 -20.63 16.79
CA SER A 183 34.40 -22.06 16.85
C SER A 183 35.65 -22.94 16.97
N SER A 184 36.74 -22.49 16.34
CA SER A 184 38.08 -23.10 16.49
C SER A 184 39.12 -21.98 16.59
N LYS A 185 39.86 -21.93 17.69
CA LYS A 185 40.86 -20.89 17.93
C LYS A 185 41.98 -20.98 16.89
N PRO A 186 42.50 -19.83 16.41
CA PRO A 186 43.58 -19.79 15.44
C PRO A 186 44.86 -20.29 16.11
N THR A 187 45.28 -21.47 15.73
CA THR A 187 46.46 -22.15 16.28
C THR A 187 47.45 -22.38 15.14
N LEU A 188 48.65 -21.83 15.30
CA LEU A 188 49.77 -22.08 14.40
C LEU A 188 50.44 -23.41 14.83
N LYS A 189 50.49 -24.36 13.92
CA LYS A 189 51.26 -25.61 14.10
C LYS A 189 52.65 -25.41 13.49
N LEU A 190 53.66 -25.52 14.33
CA LEU A 190 55.06 -25.53 13.91
C LEU A 190 55.56 -26.96 13.94
N PHE A 191 56.10 -27.45 12.83
CA PHE A 191 56.65 -28.82 12.70
C PHE A 191 55.71 -29.91 13.21
N ASP A 192 54.35 -29.67 13.13
CA ASP A 192 53.28 -30.53 13.66
C ASP A 192 53.35 -30.85 15.16
N LEU A 193 54.35 -30.35 15.89
CA LEU A 193 54.61 -30.65 17.29
C LEU A 193 54.20 -29.53 18.25
N ILE A 194 54.41 -28.27 17.84
CA ILE A 194 54.18 -27.10 18.71
C ILE A 194 52.96 -26.34 18.25
N LYS A 195 51.95 -26.19 19.12
CA LYS A 195 50.76 -25.39 18.90
C LYS A 195 50.90 -24.02 19.57
N ILE A 196 50.90 -22.94 18.78
CA ILE A 196 50.95 -21.57 19.26
C ILE A 196 49.58 -20.91 19.05
N ASP A 197 48.98 -20.36 20.11
CA ASP A 197 47.77 -19.56 20.02
C ASP A 197 48.14 -18.19 19.45
N ILE A 198 47.65 -17.89 18.24
CA ILE A 198 47.87 -16.62 17.54
C ILE A 198 46.66 -15.70 17.58
N LYS A 199 45.68 -15.99 18.45
CA LYS A 199 44.44 -15.21 18.63
C LYS A 199 44.72 -13.71 18.79
N ARG A 200 45.68 -13.34 19.67
CA ARG A 200 46.04 -11.94 19.94
C ARG A 200 46.58 -11.20 18.70
N ILE A 201 47.09 -11.93 17.70
CA ILE A 201 47.62 -11.34 16.47
C ILE A 201 46.52 -11.17 15.43
N ILE A 202 45.56 -12.09 15.37
CA ILE A 202 44.51 -12.15 14.32
C ILE A 202 43.31 -11.28 14.70
N GLU A 203 42.87 -11.28 15.94
CA GLU A 203 41.67 -10.53 16.35
C GLU A 203 41.71 -9.04 16.01
N PRO A 204 42.76 -8.28 16.29
CA PRO A 204 42.80 -6.86 15.94
C PRO A 204 42.70 -6.62 14.42
N LYS A 205 43.28 -7.52 13.62
CA LYS A 205 43.24 -7.43 12.16
C LYS A 205 41.83 -7.74 11.64
N LEU A 206 41.16 -8.74 12.20
CA LEU A 206 39.81 -9.11 11.86
C LEU A 206 38.83 -7.98 12.21
N ARG A 207 38.90 -7.45 13.45
CA ARG A 207 38.08 -6.29 13.86
C ARG A 207 38.28 -5.10 12.94
N LYS A 208 39.50 -4.73 12.62
CA LYS A 208 39.79 -3.62 11.68
C LYS A 208 39.19 -3.83 10.28
N ARG A 209 39.11 -5.07 9.80
CA ARG A 209 38.43 -5.38 8.51
C ARG A 209 36.93 -5.28 8.63
N MET A 210 36.35 -5.76 9.72
CA MET A 210 34.93 -5.64 10.02
C MET A 210 34.50 -4.16 10.16
N ASP A 211 35.32 -3.34 10.87
CA ASP A 211 35.12 -1.88 10.95
C ASP A 211 35.08 -1.22 9.58
N LYS A 212 36.00 -1.59 8.68
CA LYS A 212 36.05 -1.06 7.33
C LYS A 212 34.82 -1.47 6.50
N PHE A 213 34.32 -2.68 6.71
CA PHE A 213 33.09 -3.16 6.06
C PHE A 213 31.89 -2.40 6.59
N ALA A 214 31.72 -2.33 7.92
CA ALA A 214 30.62 -1.61 8.55
C ALA A 214 30.52 -0.15 8.09
N LYS A 215 31.66 0.54 7.95
CA LYS A 215 31.72 1.92 7.43
C LYS A 215 31.29 2.08 5.95
N ARG A 216 31.29 1.01 5.16
CA ARG A 216 30.88 1.05 3.74
C ARG A 216 29.37 0.79 3.56
N VAL A 217 28.73 0.12 4.49
CA VAL A 217 27.31 -0.27 4.35
C VAL A 217 26.38 0.94 4.22
N PRO A 218 26.53 2.03 4.99
CA PRO A 218 25.68 3.21 4.80
C PRO A 218 25.69 3.74 3.38
N SER A 219 26.86 3.82 2.74
CA SER A 219 26.98 4.28 1.35
C SER A 219 26.35 3.33 0.30
N LEU A 220 26.10 2.07 0.68
CA LEU A 220 25.36 1.14 -0.17
C LEU A 220 23.85 1.38 -0.06
N LEU A 221 23.37 1.78 1.13
CA LEU A 221 21.96 2.14 1.34
C LEU A 221 21.59 3.43 0.60
N GLU A 222 22.48 4.41 0.57
CA GLU A 222 22.27 5.65 -0.20
C GLU A 222 21.99 5.37 -1.68
N LYS A 223 22.62 4.32 -2.24
CA LYS A 223 22.42 3.90 -3.62
C LYS A 223 21.03 3.33 -3.90
N LEU A 224 20.28 2.96 -2.87
CA LEU A 224 18.90 2.48 -3.05
C LEU A 224 17.94 3.61 -3.42
N ASP A 225 18.35 4.85 -3.20
CA ASP A 225 17.59 6.06 -3.54
C ASP A 225 16.10 5.98 -3.17
N ILE A 226 15.84 5.62 -1.92
CA ILE A 226 14.47 5.45 -1.43
C ILE A 226 13.67 6.73 -1.60
N LYS A 227 14.29 7.89 -1.31
CA LYS A 227 13.65 9.18 -1.49
C LYS A 227 13.22 9.44 -2.93
N GLY A 228 14.10 9.19 -3.90
CA GLY A 228 13.79 9.37 -5.31
C GLY A 228 12.66 8.45 -5.77
N ARG A 229 12.72 7.17 -5.41
CA ARG A 229 11.68 6.20 -5.72
C ARG A 229 10.33 6.57 -5.09
N MET A 230 10.33 7.01 -3.84
CA MET A 230 9.09 7.46 -3.18
C MET A 230 8.54 8.74 -3.79
N ALA A 231 9.42 9.64 -4.27
CA ALA A 231 8.98 10.83 -5.00
C ALA A 231 8.31 10.49 -6.33
N GLU A 232 8.85 9.51 -7.09
CA GLU A 232 8.21 8.99 -8.30
C GLU A 232 6.83 8.38 -7.97
N VAL A 233 6.73 7.53 -6.94
CA VAL A 233 5.45 6.96 -6.49
C VAL A 233 4.46 8.05 -6.10
N TRP A 234 4.93 9.07 -5.37
CA TRP A 234 4.09 10.20 -4.95
C TRP A 234 3.56 11.01 -6.12
N GLU A 235 4.36 11.17 -7.16
CA GLU A 235 3.96 11.85 -8.39
C GLU A 235 2.96 11.02 -9.18
N ASP A 236 3.23 9.72 -9.34
CA ASP A 236 2.39 8.79 -10.10
C ASP A 236 0.99 8.59 -9.50
N VAL A 237 0.87 8.54 -8.16
CA VAL A 237 -0.44 8.38 -7.49
C VAL A 237 -1.35 9.60 -7.65
N GLN A 238 -0.82 10.74 -8.07
CA GLN A 238 -1.57 11.94 -8.34
C GLN A 238 -2.08 12.03 -9.78
N ASP A 239 -1.74 11.09 -10.64
CA ASP A 239 -2.30 11.05 -12.00
C ASP A 239 -3.77 10.65 -11.95
N PRO A 240 -4.63 11.33 -12.74
CA PRO A 240 -6.03 10.99 -12.81
C PRO A 240 -6.20 9.57 -13.31
N PHE A 241 -6.92 8.81 -12.54
CA PHE A 241 -7.11 7.41 -12.78
C PHE A 241 -8.52 7.14 -13.36
N LYS A 242 -8.58 6.51 -14.52
CA LYS A 242 -9.87 6.18 -15.17
C LYS A 242 -10.50 4.98 -14.47
N ILE A 243 -11.70 5.17 -13.93
CA ILE A 243 -12.42 4.19 -13.12
C ILE A 243 -13.60 3.55 -13.83
N ASP A 244 -14.15 4.20 -14.86
CA ASP A 244 -15.23 3.68 -15.70
C ASP A 244 -14.94 4.04 -17.18
N ASP A 245 -14.83 3.01 -18.02
CA ASP A 245 -14.55 3.18 -19.44
C ASP A 245 -15.79 3.66 -20.21
N ASP A 246 -16.99 3.20 -19.83
CA ASP A 246 -18.23 3.51 -20.50
C ASP A 246 -18.66 4.97 -20.28
N ARG A 247 -18.19 5.57 -19.18
CA ARG A 247 -18.62 6.88 -18.71
C ARG A 247 -17.51 7.90 -18.56
N GLU A 248 -16.30 7.59 -19.01
CA GLU A 248 -15.12 8.46 -18.85
C GLU A 248 -14.98 9.05 -17.44
N THR A 249 -15.12 8.21 -16.41
CA THR A 249 -15.03 8.66 -15.02
C THR A 249 -13.61 8.49 -14.50
N TYR A 250 -13.09 9.52 -13.86
CA TYR A 250 -11.73 9.55 -13.33
C TYR A 250 -11.72 9.83 -11.84
N LEU A 251 -10.81 9.18 -11.13
CA LEU A 251 -10.45 9.49 -9.76
C LEU A 251 -9.13 10.23 -9.74
N LEU A 252 -9.06 11.22 -8.89
CA LEU A 252 -7.83 11.90 -8.49
C LEU A 252 -7.63 11.70 -6.99
N PHE A 253 -6.51 11.14 -6.58
CA PHE A 253 -6.04 11.19 -5.20
C PHE A 253 -4.95 12.23 -5.08
N ARG A 254 -5.10 13.14 -4.15
CA ARG A 254 -4.09 14.15 -3.82
C ARG A 254 -3.56 13.85 -2.42
N PRO A 255 -2.43 13.16 -2.30
CA PRO A 255 -1.83 12.90 -1.01
C PRO A 255 -1.30 14.19 -0.38
N GLU A 256 -1.51 14.35 0.91
CA GLU A 256 -1.10 15.52 1.71
C GLU A 256 -0.02 15.15 2.71
N THR A 257 -0.12 13.97 3.33
CA THR A 257 0.88 13.46 4.27
C THR A 257 1.21 12.01 4.00
N ALA A 258 2.45 11.65 4.31
CA ALA A 258 2.93 10.27 4.27
C ALA A 258 3.55 9.90 5.60
N ALA A 259 3.27 8.70 6.07
CA ALA A 259 3.76 8.19 7.33
C ALA A 259 4.31 6.78 7.19
N CYS A 260 5.28 6.43 8.04
CA CYS A 260 5.83 5.08 8.10
C CYS A 260 6.15 4.70 9.56
N SER A 261 5.93 3.44 9.91
CA SER A 261 6.46 2.94 11.17
C SER A 261 7.92 2.54 11.04
N GLN A 262 8.65 2.60 12.15
CA GLN A 262 9.96 1.96 12.21
C GLN A 262 9.81 0.44 11.96
N ILE A 263 10.89 -0.18 11.48
CA ILE A 263 10.95 -1.63 11.32
C ILE A 263 10.84 -2.28 12.70
N ASP A 264 9.99 -3.29 12.81
CA ASP A 264 9.88 -4.17 13.97
C ASP A 264 9.99 -5.63 13.52
N ILE A 265 10.90 -6.38 14.15
CA ILE A 265 11.19 -7.77 13.83
C ILE A 265 10.72 -8.64 14.98
N VAL A 266 9.76 -9.51 14.72
CA VAL A 266 9.21 -10.48 15.65
C VAL A 266 9.16 -11.84 14.97
N ASP A 267 9.68 -12.88 15.61
CA ASP A 267 9.60 -14.28 15.14
C ASP A 267 10.05 -14.48 13.68
N LYS A 268 11.17 -13.84 13.29
CA LYS A 268 11.71 -13.83 11.93
C LYS A 268 10.85 -13.11 10.87
N VAL A 269 9.82 -12.40 11.27
CA VAL A 269 9.04 -11.55 10.39
C VAL A 269 9.40 -10.09 10.62
N LEU A 270 9.88 -9.42 9.59
CA LEU A 270 10.06 -7.98 9.56
C LEU A 270 8.71 -7.34 9.28
N LYS A 271 8.32 -6.38 10.09
CA LYS A 271 7.05 -5.64 9.98
C LYS A 271 7.32 -4.15 9.91
N SER A 272 6.58 -3.49 9.05
CA SER A 272 6.50 -2.03 8.97
C SER A 272 5.12 -1.63 8.46
N THR A 273 4.74 -0.39 8.61
CA THR A 273 3.49 0.15 8.09
C THR A 273 3.79 1.39 7.27
N ILE A 274 3.21 1.50 6.09
CA ILE A 274 3.21 2.72 5.29
C ILE A 274 1.79 3.26 5.28
N SER A 275 1.63 4.57 5.48
CA SER A 275 0.33 5.24 5.44
C SER A 275 0.41 6.52 4.60
N ALA A 276 -0.66 6.81 3.89
CA ALA A 276 -0.85 8.07 3.18
C ALA A 276 -2.23 8.64 3.51
N LYS A 277 -2.29 9.95 3.74
CA LYS A 277 -3.54 10.70 3.88
C LYS A 277 -3.63 11.73 2.78
N GLY A 278 -4.83 11.99 2.31
CA GLY A 278 -5.05 12.97 1.27
C GLY A 278 -6.51 13.08 0.89
N LYS A 279 -6.77 13.89 -0.13
CA LYS A 279 -8.13 14.16 -0.62
C LYS A 279 -8.39 13.42 -1.91
N THR A 280 -9.59 12.87 -2.02
CA THR A 280 -10.08 12.23 -3.25
C THR A 280 -11.05 13.14 -3.97
N LYS A 281 -10.99 13.13 -5.31
CA LYS A 281 -11.97 13.79 -6.18
C LYS A 281 -12.36 12.86 -7.31
N VAL A 282 -13.63 12.84 -7.66
CA VAL A 282 -14.14 12.14 -8.82
C VAL A 282 -14.50 13.17 -9.90
N PHE A 283 -14.05 12.93 -11.12
CA PHE A 283 -14.38 13.73 -12.29
C PHE A 283 -15.18 12.89 -13.27
N LEU A 284 -16.22 13.49 -13.81
CA LEU A 284 -17.00 12.95 -14.92
C LEU A 284 -16.53 13.66 -16.19
N GLY A 285 -16.17 12.91 -17.21
CA GLY A 285 -15.44 13.44 -18.34
C GLY A 285 -13.95 13.61 -18.02
N LYS A 286 -13.18 14.15 -18.98
CA LYS A 286 -11.75 14.33 -18.82
C LYS A 286 -11.44 15.28 -17.66
N PRO A 287 -10.55 14.89 -16.73
CA PRO A 287 -10.13 15.78 -15.67
C PRO A 287 -9.42 17.00 -16.27
N PRO A 288 -9.41 18.15 -15.56
CA PRO A 288 -8.68 19.33 -16.01
C PRO A 288 -7.21 19.01 -16.19
N VAL A 289 -6.62 19.52 -17.28
CA VAL A 289 -5.21 19.26 -17.64
C VAL A 289 -4.24 19.91 -16.64
N ASP A 290 -4.65 20.99 -15.98
CA ASP A 290 -3.84 21.77 -15.03
C ASP A 290 -4.20 21.49 -13.57
N TYR A 291 -3.99 20.27 -13.11
CA TYR A 291 -3.97 20.03 -11.67
C TYR A 291 -2.51 20.04 -11.18
N ASN A 292 -2.24 20.93 -10.23
CA ASN A 292 -0.90 21.01 -9.63
C ASN A 292 -0.65 19.83 -8.73
N LYS A 293 0.32 18.98 -9.11
CA LYS A 293 0.81 17.89 -8.26
C LYS A 293 1.57 18.46 -7.06
N THR A 294 1.38 17.86 -5.89
CA THR A 294 2.16 18.17 -4.70
C THR A 294 3.49 17.43 -4.72
N LYS A 295 4.52 17.99 -4.12
CA LYS A 295 5.80 17.32 -3.92
C LYS A 295 5.71 16.37 -2.72
N LEU A 296 6.55 15.32 -2.73
CA LEU A 296 6.69 14.41 -1.60
C LEU A 296 6.96 15.21 -0.32
N THR A 297 6.11 14.99 0.69
CA THR A 297 6.24 15.61 2.00
C THR A 297 7.26 14.87 2.87
N ASP A 298 7.68 15.49 3.96
CA ASP A 298 8.48 14.80 4.96
C ASP A 298 7.72 13.61 5.54
N LEU A 299 8.46 12.56 5.87
CA LEU A 299 7.91 11.33 6.43
C LEU A 299 7.50 11.53 7.89
N GLU A 300 6.26 11.27 8.21
CA GLU A 300 5.79 11.18 9.59
C GLU A 300 6.12 9.80 10.16
N LEU A 301 6.70 9.76 11.36
CA LEU A 301 6.97 8.51 12.05
C LEU A 301 5.78 8.13 12.94
N ILE A 302 5.22 6.96 12.67
CA ILE A 302 4.07 6.41 13.40
C ILE A 302 4.42 5.09 14.08
N CYS A 303 3.58 4.62 14.99
CA CYS A 303 3.62 3.24 15.46
C CYS A 303 3.09 2.28 14.40
N TYR A 304 3.48 1.00 14.48
CA TYR A 304 2.89 -0.05 13.64
C TYR A 304 1.38 -0.06 13.79
N GLN A 305 0.68 -0.08 12.65
CA GLN A 305 -0.78 -0.08 12.58
C GLN A 305 -1.25 -1.25 11.73
N LYS A 306 -2.46 -1.72 12.02
CA LYS A 306 -3.16 -2.66 11.14
C LYS A 306 -3.50 -2.00 9.83
N GLY A 307 -3.57 -2.79 8.78
CA GLY A 307 -3.97 -2.30 7.47
C GLY A 307 -5.43 -1.95 7.43
N ILE A 308 -5.69 -0.72 7.09
CA ILE A 308 -7.03 -0.19 6.89
C ILE A 308 -7.02 0.77 5.69
N PHE A 309 -8.14 0.90 5.05
CA PHE A 309 -8.39 2.02 4.17
C PHE A 309 -9.75 2.63 4.48
N ASN A 310 -9.80 3.95 4.41
CA ASN A 310 -11.02 4.73 4.50
C ASN A 310 -11.00 5.76 3.39
N PHE A 311 -12.03 5.74 2.54
CA PHE A 311 -12.18 6.67 1.44
C PHE A 311 -13.53 7.34 1.50
N ASP A 312 -13.54 8.66 1.44
CA ASP A 312 -14.74 9.44 1.23
C ASP A 312 -14.83 9.84 -0.24
N LEU A 313 -15.83 9.28 -0.92
CA LEU A 313 -16.01 9.43 -2.35
C LEU A 313 -17.31 10.13 -2.65
N PRO A 314 -17.28 11.28 -3.32
CA PRO A 314 -18.46 11.91 -3.86
C PRO A 314 -18.93 11.14 -5.11
N VAL A 315 -20.08 10.48 -5.02
CA VAL A 315 -20.77 9.89 -6.16
C VAL A 315 -21.79 10.91 -6.69
N ILE A 316 -21.63 11.34 -7.92
CA ILE A 316 -22.48 12.35 -8.54
C ILE A 316 -23.51 11.67 -9.43
N VAL A 317 -24.79 12.03 -9.29
CA VAL A 317 -25.90 11.61 -10.15
C VAL A 317 -26.47 12.85 -10.79
N THR A 318 -26.33 12.98 -12.13
CA THR A 318 -26.86 14.14 -12.82
C THR A 318 -28.38 14.04 -13.05
N TYR A 319 -29.04 15.18 -13.11
CA TYR A 319 -30.47 15.22 -13.45
C TYR A 319 -30.74 14.66 -14.85
N ASP A 320 -29.85 14.92 -15.81
CA ASP A 320 -29.95 14.39 -17.16
C ASP A 320 -29.93 12.86 -17.20
N GLU A 321 -29.10 12.20 -16.34
CA GLU A 321 -29.10 10.74 -16.25
C GLU A 321 -30.42 10.20 -15.69
N LEU A 322 -30.94 10.84 -14.62
CA LEU A 322 -32.25 10.46 -14.06
C LEU A 322 -33.35 10.59 -15.09
N LEU A 323 -33.37 11.70 -15.81
CA LEU A 323 -34.36 11.97 -16.88
C LEU A 323 -34.21 11.03 -18.07
N ALA A 324 -32.99 10.77 -18.54
CA ALA A 324 -32.74 9.83 -19.64
C ALA A 324 -33.26 8.42 -19.31
N ARG A 325 -33.08 7.99 -18.05
CA ARG A 325 -33.57 6.70 -17.55
C ARG A 325 -35.11 6.68 -17.51
N THR A 326 -35.72 7.74 -17.02
CA THR A 326 -37.16 7.89 -16.98
C THR A 326 -37.77 7.85 -18.41
N ASN A 327 -37.19 8.61 -19.35
CA ASN A 327 -37.59 8.63 -20.73
C ASN A 327 -37.43 7.26 -21.43
N LYS A 328 -36.40 6.50 -21.06
CA LYS A 328 -36.22 5.12 -21.54
C LYS A 328 -37.33 4.19 -21.03
N LYS A 329 -37.79 4.36 -19.79
CA LYS A 329 -38.86 3.57 -19.19
C LYS A 329 -40.24 4.00 -19.71
N HIS A 330 -40.44 5.29 -19.96
CA HIS A 330 -41.69 5.92 -20.40
C HIS A 330 -41.47 6.81 -21.63
N PRO A 331 -41.17 6.26 -22.81
CA PRO A 331 -40.79 7.05 -23.99
C PRO A 331 -41.90 7.99 -24.51
N ASN A 332 -43.14 7.68 -24.21
CA ASN A 332 -44.31 8.48 -24.59
C ASN A 332 -44.93 9.26 -23.41
N GLY A 333 -44.18 9.39 -22.30
CA GLY A 333 -44.69 9.89 -21.04
C GLY A 333 -45.36 8.80 -20.20
N TYR A 334 -45.74 9.17 -18.98
CA TYR A 334 -46.47 8.29 -18.07
C TYR A 334 -47.95 8.52 -18.23
N VAL A 335 -48.72 7.46 -18.38
CA VAL A 335 -50.19 7.53 -18.52
C VAL A 335 -50.82 6.83 -17.32
N LEU A 336 -51.61 7.57 -16.58
CA LEU A 336 -52.42 7.08 -15.48
C LEU A 336 -53.87 6.97 -15.92
N ASP A 337 -54.45 5.77 -15.81
CA ASP A 337 -55.87 5.52 -16.04
C ASP A 337 -56.65 5.85 -14.79
N MET A 338 -57.44 6.90 -14.85
CA MET A 338 -58.30 7.40 -13.79
C MET A 338 -59.78 7.03 -14.00
N SER A 339 -60.06 5.94 -14.72
CA SER A 339 -61.42 5.52 -15.06
C SER A 339 -62.29 5.20 -13.84
N GLN A 340 -61.69 4.96 -12.67
CA GLN A 340 -62.41 4.69 -11.41
C GLN A 340 -62.38 5.90 -10.44
N SER A 341 -61.88 7.03 -10.87
CA SER A 341 -61.89 8.27 -10.09
C SER A 341 -63.19 9.01 -10.14
N VAL A 342 -63.34 10.08 -9.35
CA VAL A 342 -64.51 10.94 -9.33
C VAL A 342 -64.75 11.59 -10.70
N VAL A 343 -63.66 11.81 -11.45
CA VAL A 343 -63.71 12.29 -12.85
C VAL A 343 -62.95 11.28 -13.70
N PRO A 344 -63.65 10.40 -14.44
CA PRO A 344 -63.03 9.37 -15.26
C PRO A 344 -62.26 9.93 -16.44
N GLY A 345 -60.99 9.56 -16.60
CA GLY A 345 -60.16 10.05 -17.69
C GLY A 345 -58.76 9.44 -17.74
N LEU A 346 -57.93 9.95 -18.65
CA LEU A 346 -56.51 9.62 -18.74
C LEU A 346 -55.67 10.83 -18.40
N LEU A 347 -54.86 10.70 -17.37
CA LEU A 347 -53.84 11.68 -17.05
C LEU A 347 -52.51 11.28 -17.71
N LYS A 348 -51.99 12.14 -18.54
CA LYS A 348 -50.68 11.96 -19.18
C LYS A 348 -49.70 12.98 -18.63
N ILE A 349 -48.54 12.47 -18.13
CA ILE A 349 -47.46 13.27 -17.61
C ILE A 349 -46.25 13.14 -18.55
N THR A 350 -45.72 14.28 -18.99
CA THR A 350 -44.65 14.35 -20.00
C THR A 350 -43.61 15.41 -19.63
N ASP A 351 -42.47 15.38 -20.29
CA ASP A 351 -41.40 16.37 -20.21
C ASP A 351 -40.94 16.68 -18.76
N PRO A 352 -40.62 15.67 -17.93
CA PRO A 352 -40.14 15.94 -16.59
C PRO A 352 -38.83 16.73 -16.64
N LYS A 353 -38.68 17.71 -15.75
CA LYS A 353 -37.49 18.54 -15.54
C LYS A 353 -37.15 18.52 -14.06
N ILE A 354 -35.86 18.42 -13.76
CA ILE A 354 -35.37 18.43 -12.38
C ILE A 354 -34.53 19.68 -12.14
N LYS A 355 -34.75 20.35 -11.02
CA LYS A 355 -33.97 21.51 -10.59
C LYS A 355 -33.75 21.48 -9.10
N LYS A 356 -32.68 22.15 -8.63
CA LYS A 356 -32.47 22.41 -7.19
C LYS A 356 -33.59 23.30 -6.66
N GLY A 357 -34.20 22.89 -5.58
CA GLY A 357 -35.12 23.68 -4.78
C GLY A 357 -34.42 24.48 -3.68
N LYS A 358 -35.19 25.16 -2.86
CA LYS A 358 -34.66 25.83 -1.64
C LYS A 358 -34.34 24.78 -0.55
N GLU A 359 -33.42 25.12 0.36
CA GLU A 359 -33.13 24.33 1.57
C GLU A 359 -32.75 22.85 1.30
N GLY A 360 -32.01 22.59 0.23
CA GLY A 360 -31.58 21.22 -0.09
C GLY A 360 -32.70 20.35 -0.70
N LYS A 361 -33.84 20.92 -1.03
CA LYS A 361 -34.93 20.23 -1.72
C LYS A 361 -34.63 20.10 -3.21
N ILE A 362 -35.34 19.20 -3.85
CA ILE A 362 -35.36 18.98 -5.30
C ILE A 362 -36.72 19.30 -5.84
N ASN A 363 -36.81 20.02 -6.96
CA ASN A 363 -38.03 20.32 -7.64
C ASN A 363 -38.11 19.52 -8.95
N ILE A 364 -39.19 18.76 -9.16
CA ILE A 364 -39.45 18.00 -10.36
C ILE A 364 -40.70 18.58 -11.00
N THR A 365 -40.56 19.28 -12.12
CA THR A 365 -41.66 19.88 -12.86
C THR A 365 -41.96 19.02 -14.09
N ALA A 366 -43.22 18.69 -14.33
CA ALA A 366 -43.64 17.96 -15.52
C ALA A 366 -44.93 18.56 -16.10
N LYS A 367 -45.08 18.45 -17.42
CA LYS A 367 -46.32 18.81 -18.11
C LYS A 367 -47.39 17.76 -17.91
N VAL A 368 -48.58 18.19 -17.68
CA VAL A 368 -49.75 17.34 -17.54
C VAL A 368 -50.79 17.66 -18.58
N THR A 369 -51.41 16.63 -19.10
CA THR A 369 -52.59 16.70 -19.93
C THR A 369 -53.59 15.67 -19.43
N TYR A 370 -54.82 16.09 -19.26
CA TYR A 370 -55.92 15.21 -18.86
C TYR A 370 -56.96 15.14 -19.98
N ASP A 371 -57.31 13.93 -20.38
CA ASP A 371 -58.33 13.64 -21.39
C ASP A 371 -59.52 12.99 -20.66
N ASN A 372 -60.60 13.74 -20.54
CA ASN A 372 -61.85 13.27 -19.93
C ASN A 372 -62.46 12.19 -20.82
N ARG A 373 -62.77 11.01 -20.25
CA ARG A 373 -63.45 9.92 -20.99
C ARG A 373 -64.91 9.80 -20.72
N ASP A 374 -65.44 10.58 -19.79
CA ASP A 374 -66.88 10.58 -19.54
C ASP A 374 -67.65 11.29 -20.65
N GLU A 375 -68.50 10.52 -21.42
CA GLU A 375 -69.22 11.06 -22.53
C GLU A 375 -70.29 12.08 -22.10
N TRP A 376 -70.87 11.94 -20.92
CA TRP A 376 -71.82 12.88 -20.35
C TRP A 376 -71.09 14.20 -19.98
N LEU A 377 -70.02 14.17 -19.34
CA LEU A 377 -69.19 15.35 -19.04
C LEU A 377 -68.71 16.03 -20.34
N LYS A 378 -68.29 15.27 -21.34
CA LYS A 378 -67.90 15.80 -22.65
C LYS A 378 -69.08 16.50 -23.35
N SER A 379 -70.31 16.01 -23.18
CA SER A 379 -71.44 16.66 -23.74
C SER A 379 -71.80 18.00 -23.12
N LEU A 380 -71.38 18.21 -21.88
CA LEU A 380 -71.58 19.47 -21.15
C LEU A 380 -70.38 20.43 -21.34
N ASP A 381 -69.26 19.95 -21.85
CA ASP A 381 -68.04 20.73 -22.01
C ASP A 381 -67.99 21.55 -23.30
N LYS A 382 -68.94 22.48 -23.43
CA LYS A 382 -68.95 23.45 -24.52
C LYS A 382 -67.77 24.41 -24.58
N PHE A 383 -66.95 24.45 -23.51
CA PHE A 383 -65.85 25.38 -23.33
C PHE A 383 -64.52 24.70 -23.08
N ASN A 384 -64.39 23.37 -23.25
CA ASN A 384 -63.17 22.56 -22.94
C ASN A 384 -62.67 22.75 -21.49
N TRP A 385 -63.58 22.92 -20.54
CA TRP A 385 -63.22 23.10 -19.13
C TRP A 385 -62.60 21.82 -18.49
N PHE A 386 -62.86 20.67 -19.09
CA PHE A 386 -62.36 19.40 -18.63
C PHE A 386 -61.08 18.94 -19.33
N ASP A 387 -60.63 19.70 -20.35
CA ASP A 387 -59.31 19.49 -20.96
C ASP A 387 -58.26 20.24 -20.17
N VAL A 388 -57.62 19.54 -19.23
CA VAL A 388 -56.58 20.11 -18.39
C VAL A 388 -55.23 20.07 -19.09
N LYS A 389 -54.59 21.23 -19.19
CA LYS A 389 -53.20 21.37 -19.63
C LYS A 389 -52.49 22.30 -18.68
N GLY A 390 -51.33 21.88 -18.23
CA GLY A 390 -50.53 22.70 -17.32
C GLY A 390 -49.23 22.03 -16.89
N GLU A 391 -48.70 22.51 -15.84
CA GLU A 391 -47.48 21.97 -15.22
C GLU A 391 -47.76 21.65 -13.76
N ILE A 392 -47.20 20.50 -13.30
CA ILE A 392 -47.16 20.14 -11.89
C ILE A 392 -45.68 20.18 -11.44
N THR A 393 -45.46 20.78 -10.31
CA THR A 393 -44.12 20.78 -9.66
C THR A 393 -44.20 20.04 -8.34
N PHE A 394 -43.38 18.99 -8.22
CA PHE A 394 -43.15 18.30 -6.97
C PHE A 394 -41.86 18.81 -6.33
N THR A 395 -41.96 19.10 -5.04
CA THR A 395 -40.83 19.47 -4.20
C THR A 395 -40.62 18.38 -3.15
N ALA A 396 -39.41 17.88 -3.02
CA ALA A 396 -39.11 16.81 -2.08
C ALA A 396 -37.69 16.93 -1.49
N VAL A 397 -37.50 16.34 -0.33
CA VAL A 397 -36.18 16.20 0.32
C VAL A 397 -35.61 14.83 -0.05
N PRO A 398 -34.46 14.75 -0.75
CA PRO A 398 -33.83 13.47 -1.05
C PRO A 398 -33.22 12.89 0.23
N ARG A 399 -33.43 11.60 0.46
CA ARG A 399 -32.90 10.83 1.58
C ARG A 399 -32.43 9.45 1.10
N ILE A 400 -31.46 8.88 1.79
CA ILE A 400 -31.08 7.47 1.59
C ILE A 400 -31.85 6.60 2.60
N ASP A 401 -32.59 5.64 2.06
CA ASP A 401 -33.02 4.50 2.85
C ASP A 401 -31.83 3.54 3.00
N GLN A 402 -31.22 3.55 4.16
CA GLN A 402 -30.03 2.74 4.45
C GLN A 402 -30.30 1.24 4.36
N ARG A 403 -31.54 0.81 4.61
CA ARG A 403 -31.92 -0.60 4.57
C ARG A 403 -31.96 -1.15 3.14
N THR A 404 -32.44 -0.34 2.19
CA THR A 404 -32.58 -0.72 0.78
C THR A 404 -31.44 -0.17 -0.10
N SER A 405 -30.56 0.66 0.47
CA SER A 405 -29.55 1.42 -0.28
C SER A 405 -30.12 2.18 -1.47
N SER A 406 -31.31 2.73 -1.30
CA SER A 406 -32.05 3.44 -2.35
C SER A 406 -32.20 4.92 -2.01
N LEU A 407 -32.10 5.76 -3.03
CA LEU A 407 -32.51 7.17 -2.94
C LEU A 407 -34.02 7.23 -2.87
N VAL A 408 -34.54 7.76 -1.80
CA VAL A 408 -35.97 7.98 -1.56
C VAL A 408 -36.23 9.45 -1.25
N PHE A 409 -37.48 9.85 -1.22
CA PHE A 409 -37.89 11.23 -1.01
C PHE A 409 -38.86 11.36 0.13
N ASP A 410 -38.56 12.29 1.03
CA ASP A 410 -39.43 12.68 2.12
C ASP A 410 -40.02 14.08 1.88
N GLU A 411 -40.97 14.46 2.71
CA GLU A 411 -41.61 15.79 2.68
C GLU A 411 -42.08 16.23 1.31
N MET A 412 -42.72 15.30 0.59
CA MET A 412 -43.24 15.61 -0.75
C MET A 412 -44.36 16.62 -0.64
N ALA A 413 -44.18 17.74 -1.31
CA ALA A 413 -45.18 18.74 -1.52
C ALA A 413 -45.35 18.94 -3.05
N TYR A 414 -46.50 19.35 -3.47
CA TYR A 414 -46.75 19.68 -4.87
C TYR A 414 -47.39 21.04 -4.99
N ASP A 415 -47.16 21.65 -6.15
CA ASP A 415 -47.76 22.87 -6.59
C ASP A 415 -48.22 22.67 -8.04
N SER A 416 -49.44 23.02 -8.34
CA SER A 416 -50.01 22.90 -9.67
C SER A 416 -50.29 24.27 -10.29
N ASN A 417 -49.86 24.41 -11.54
CA ASN A 417 -50.14 25.59 -12.35
C ASN A 417 -50.87 25.09 -13.63
N THR A 418 -52.17 24.88 -13.51
CA THR A 418 -53.01 24.39 -14.57
C THR A 418 -54.08 25.41 -14.96
N ASN A 419 -54.72 25.17 -16.09
CA ASN A 419 -55.81 26.01 -16.58
C ASN A 419 -57.19 25.66 -15.97
N SER A 420 -57.21 24.79 -14.92
CA SER A 420 -58.48 24.26 -14.39
C SER A 420 -58.45 24.11 -12.87
N ASP A 421 -59.28 24.85 -12.16
CA ASP A 421 -59.53 24.71 -10.72
C ASP A 421 -60.03 23.31 -10.35
N LEU A 422 -60.67 22.61 -11.31
CA LEU A 422 -61.12 21.24 -11.14
C LEU A 422 -59.96 20.25 -10.99
N PHE A 423 -58.84 20.51 -11.64
CA PHE A 423 -57.66 19.67 -11.51
C PHE A 423 -57.01 19.81 -10.13
N ASP A 424 -57.01 21.03 -9.60
CA ASP A 424 -56.52 21.29 -8.24
C ASP A 424 -57.40 20.56 -7.20
N LEU A 425 -58.70 20.51 -7.44
CA LEU A 425 -59.64 19.72 -6.61
C LEU A 425 -59.42 18.21 -6.72
N LEU A 426 -59.07 17.68 -7.91
CA LEU A 426 -58.77 16.27 -8.14
C LEU A 426 -57.44 15.86 -7.42
N ILE A 427 -56.50 16.75 -7.40
CA ILE A 427 -55.21 16.54 -6.71
C ILE A 427 -55.38 16.53 -5.19
N ASP A 428 -56.25 17.40 -4.65
CA ASP A 428 -56.58 17.43 -3.22
C ASP A 428 -57.37 16.20 -2.73
N ALA A 429 -58.09 15.52 -3.63
CA ALA A 429 -58.99 14.42 -3.28
C ALA A 429 -58.38 13.02 -3.31
N SER A 430 -57.22 12.78 -2.59
CA SER A 430 -56.67 11.45 -2.26
C SER A 430 -56.14 10.55 -3.40
N GLU A 431 -56.12 10.95 -4.66
CA GLU A 431 -55.62 10.14 -5.78
C GLU A 431 -54.14 10.44 -6.17
N LEU A 432 -53.44 11.17 -5.29
CA LEU A 432 -52.04 11.54 -5.48
C LEU A 432 -51.05 10.35 -5.45
N GLY A 433 -51.42 9.24 -4.84
CA GLY A 433 -50.53 8.09 -4.67
C GLY A 433 -49.85 7.60 -5.94
N PRO A 434 -50.58 7.36 -7.04
CA PRO A 434 -50.01 6.94 -8.33
C PRO A 434 -49.13 8.02 -8.98
N ILE A 435 -49.53 9.29 -8.85
CA ILE A 435 -48.76 10.44 -9.38
C ILE A 435 -47.48 10.60 -8.56
N GLN A 436 -47.59 10.57 -7.26
CA GLN A 436 -46.47 10.57 -6.34
C GLN A 436 -45.49 9.43 -6.65
N SER A 437 -45.99 8.20 -6.80
CA SER A 437 -45.17 7.03 -7.15
C SER A 437 -44.47 7.19 -8.50
N TYR A 438 -45.08 7.86 -9.46
CA TYR A 438 -44.40 8.17 -10.73
C TYR A 438 -43.24 9.14 -10.51
N PHE A 439 -43.44 10.26 -9.79
CA PHE A 439 -42.40 11.24 -9.53
C PHE A 439 -41.28 10.63 -8.64
N GLU A 440 -41.60 9.81 -7.63
CA GLU A 440 -40.64 9.02 -6.89
C GLU A 440 -39.82 8.11 -7.82
N SER A 441 -40.48 7.48 -8.80
CA SER A 441 -39.80 6.58 -9.75
C SER A 441 -38.79 7.28 -10.67
N ILE A 442 -38.97 8.59 -10.93
CA ILE A 442 -38.02 9.39 -11.72
C ILE A 442 -36.65 9.45 -11.00
N VAL A 443 -36.69 9.64 -9.71
CA VAL A 443 -35.52 9.91 -8.89
C VAL A 443 -35.12 8.71 -8.02
N GLN A 444 -36.03 7.71 -7.90
CA GLN A 444 -35.68 6.47 -7.19
C GLN A 444 -34.57 5.71 -7.91
N TYR A 445 -33.49 5.51 -7.21
CA TYR A 445 -32.32 4.83 -7.72
C TYR A 445 -31.87 3.75 -6.74
N ASP A 446 -31.94 2.48 -7.16
CA ASP A 446 -31.44 1.35 -6.40
C ASP A 446 -29.93 1.22 -6.59
N TYR A 447 -29.19 1.56 -5.57
CA TYR A 447 -27.74 1.47 -5.53
C TYR A 447 -27.23 0.08 -5.09
N SER A 448 -28.09 -0.76 -4.49
CA SER A 448 -27.69 -2.02 -3.85
C SER A 448 -26.91 -2.94 -4.79
N LYS A 449 -27.40 -3.17 -5.98
CA LYS A 449 -26.73 -4.01 -6.99
C LYS A 449 -25.40 -3.42 -7.49
N ARG A 450 -25.31 -2.09 -7.56
CA ARG A 450 -24.08 -1.42 -7.94
C ARG A 450 -23.06 -1.48 -6.82
N ILE A 451 -23.50 -1.24 -5.59
CA ILE A 451 -22.65 -1.38 -4.38
C ILE A 451 -22.10 -2.80 -4.31
N GLU A 452 -22.96 -3.82 -4.39
CA GLU A 452 -22.55 -5.23 -4.38
C GLU A 452 -21.57 -5.57 -5.51
N LYS A 453 -21.85 -5.14 -6.74
CA LYS A 453 -20.94 -5.35 -7.87
C LYS A 453 -19.62 -4.63 -7.67
N GLY A 454 -19.63 -3.42 -7.11
CA GLY A 454 -18.44 -2.66 -6.74
C GLY A 454 -17.63 -3.35 -5.66
N ILE A 455 -18.26 -3.78 -4.58
CA ILE A 455 -17.63 -4.55 -3.49
C ILE A 455 -16.96 -5.82 -4.03
N ASN A 456 -17.66 -6.59 -4.87
CA ASN A 456 -17.12 -7.83 -5.44
C ASN A 456 -15.91 -7.58 -6.36
N LYS A 457 -15.96 -6.52 -7.16
CA LYS A 457 -14.83 -6.11 -8.00
C LYS A 457 -13.67 -5.62 -7.15
N ALA A 458 -13.91 -4.76 -6.16
CA ALA A 458 -12.90 -4.27 -5.24
C ALA A 458 -12.20 -5.43 -4.51
N ASN A 459 -12.99 -6.34 -3.94
CA ASN A 459 -12.44 -7.51 -3.25
C ASN A 459 -11.61 -8.42 -4.17
N LYS A 460 -11.98 -8.56 -5.44
CA LYS A 460 -11.19 -9.32 -6.40
C LYS A 460 -9.84 -8.65 -6.67
N ALA A 461 -9.78 -7.32 -6.75
CA ALA A 461 -8.54 -6.60 -7.00
C ALA A 461 -7.64 -6.50 -5.77
N LEU A 462 -8.25 -6.37 -4.59
CA LEU A 462 -7.53 -6.38 -3.32
C LEU A 462 -6.82 -7.72 -3.03
N ASN A 463 -7.13 -8.77 -3.79
CA ASN A 463 -6.54 -10.11 -3.66
C ASN A 463 -5.75 -10.48 -4.92
N THR A 464 -4.90 -9.59 -5.39
CA THR A 464 -4.08 -9.79 -6.59
C THR A 464 -2.59 -9.81 -6.20
N VAL A 465 -1.84 -10.71 -6.81
CA VAL A 465 -0.38 -10.72 -6.69
C VAL A 465 0.20 -9.62 -7.56
N TYR A 466 0.89 -8.69 -6.94
CA TYR A 466 1.60 -7.61 -7.61
C TYR A 466 3.09 -7.95 -7.67
N HIS A 467 3.63 -8.08 -8.87
CA HIS A 467 4.97 -8.61 -9.09
C HIS A 467 5.18 -9.96 -8.39
N ASP A 468 6.12 -10.74 -8.84
CA ASP A 468 6.38 -12.09 -8.30
C ASP A 468 6.68 -12.12 -6.79
N ASP A 469 6.81 -10.95 -6.16
CA ASP A 469 7.35 -10.80 -4.81
C ASP A 469 6.43 -10.08 -3.81
N ILE A 470 5.32 -9.43 -4.23
CA ILE A 470 4.41 -8.72 -3.30
C ILE A 470 2.98 -9.21 -3.48
N ASN A 471 2.46 -9.85 -2.44
CA ASN A 471 1.07 -10.28 -2.36
C ASN A 471 0.28 -9.32 -1.47
N VAL A 472 -0.62 -8.56 -2.07
CA VAL A 472 -1.56 -7.70 -1.33
C VAL A 472 -2.88 -8.45 -1.20
N THR A 473 -3.38 -8.52 0.02
CA THR A 473 -4.70 -9.06 0.33
C THR A 473 -5.52 -7.99 1.02
N GLY A 474 -6.81 -7.94 0.72
CA GLY A 474 -7.69 -6.98 1.35
C GLY A 474 -9.15 -7.30 1.15
N ARG A 475 -9.97 -6.61 1.92
CA ARG A 475 -11.42 -6.74 1.86
C ARG A 475 -12.09 -5.40 2.13
N LEU A 476 -12.96 -4.98 1.23
CA LEU A 476 -13.90 -3.91 1.48
C LEU A 476 -14.96 -4.44 2.46
N GLU A 477 -15.11 -3.79 3.58
CA GLU A 477 -16.04 -4.20 4.65
C GLU A 477 -17.31 -3.39 4.63
N GLU A 478 -17.22 -2.11 4.29
CA GLU A 478 -18.33 -1.19 4.36
C GLU A 478 -18.37 -0.19 3.21
N ALA A 479 -19.57 0.13 2.74
CA ALA A 479 -19.83 1.19 1.77
C ALA A 479 -21.14 1.88 2.15
N ILE A 480 -21.05 3.05 2.78
CA ILE A 480 -22.20 3.80 3.33
C ILE A 480 -22.28 5.17 2.69
N ILE A 481 -23.49 5.55 2.27
CA ILE A 481 -23.75 6.92 1.87
C ILE A 481 -24.03 7.73 3.14
N GLN A 482 -23.16 8.70 3.43
CA GLN A 482 -23.23 9.51 4.65
C GLN A 482 -24.06 10.77 4.48
N GLU A 483 -23.98 11.39 3.32
CA GLU A 483 -24.59 12.68 3.05
C GLU A 483 -25.10 12.80 1.62
N ILE A 484 -26.15 13.58 1.44
CA ILE A 484 -26.71 13.94 0.14
C ILE A 484 -26.64 15.44 -0.01
N ILE A 485 -26.04 15.90 -1.11
CA ILE A 485 -25.96 17.31 -1.47
C ILE A 485 -26.69 17.55 -2.78
N VAL A 486 -27.69 18.38 -2.77
CA VAL A 486 -28.44 18.79 -3.97
C VAL A 486 -27.75 20.00 -4.60
N ASN A 487 -27.23 19.82 -5.82
CA ASN A 487 -26.60 20.84 -6.62
C ASN A 487 -27.54 21.32 -7.74
N ASP A 488 -27.14 22.35 -8.50
CA ASP A 488 -27.98 22.92 -9.56
C ASP A 488 -28.27 21.94 -10.72
N ALA A 489 -27.35 20.99 -10.99
CA ALA A 489 -27.47 20.03 -12.09
C ALA A 489 -27.35 18.56 -11.67
N SER A 490 -27.17 18.28 -10.38
CA SER A 490 -26.86 16.94 -9.89
C SER A 490 -27.20 16.75 -8.41
N ILE A 491 -27.27 15.50 -7.99
CA ILE A 491 -27.22 15.08 -6.59
C ILE A 491 -25.84 14.45 -6.36
N THR A 492 -25.16 14.92 -5.33
CA THR A 492 -23.91 14.31 -4.86
C THR A 492 -24.19 13.44 -3.64
N LEU A 493 -23.74 12.19 -3.68
CA LEU A 493 -23.82 11.24 -2.59
C LEU A 493 -22.41 11.06 -2.03
N ASN A 494 -22.14 11.59 -0.86
CA ASN A 494 -20.88 11.35 -0.18
C ASN A 494 -20.88 9.93 0.40
N THR A 495 -20.05 9.07 -0.19
CA THR A 495 -19.99 7.65 0.14
C THR A 495 -18.70 7.37 0.88
N HIS A 496 -18.83 6.84 2.09
CA HIS A 496 -17.71 6.31 2.87
C HIS A 496 -17.46 4.85 2.53
N LEU A 497 -16.22 4.53 2.17
CA LEU A 497 -15.74 3.18 1.92
C LEU A 497 -14.69 2.84 2.94
N SER A 498 -14.85 1.73 3.65
CA SER A 498 -13.86 1.26 4.60
C SER A 498 -13.55 -0.23 4.44
N GLY A 499 -12.36 -0.63 4.82
CA GLY A 499 -11.94 -2.01 4.74
C GLY A 499 -10.55 -2.27 5.30
N VAL A 500 -10.11 -3.50 5.15
CA VAL A 500 -8.83 -3.98 5.66
C VAL A 500 -7.86 -4.33 4.52
N LEU A 501 -6.57 -4.17 4.81
CA LEU A 501 -5.45 -4.44 3.90
C LEU A 501 -4.34 -5.18 4.60
N ASP A 502 -3.62 -6.00 3.85
CA ASP A 502 -2.39 -6.64 4.29
C ASP A 502 -1.44 -6.83 3.09
N ALA A 503 -0.14 -6.72 3.31
CA ALA A 503 0.84 -6.97 2.27
C ALA A 503 1.97 -7.85 2.77
N ASN A 504 2.20 -8.94 2.06
CA ASN A 504 3.30 -9.85 2.28
C ASN A 504 4.31 -9.69 1.15
N ALA A 505 5.51 -9.24 1.50
CA ALA A 505 6.62 -9.13 0.57
C ALA A 505 7.46 -10.41 0.61
N GLY A 506 7.51 -11.14 -0.50
CA GLY A 506 8.54 -12.13 -0.77
C GLY A 506 9.78 -11.38 -1.25
N LEU A 507 10.78 -11.20 -0.37
CA LEU A 507 12.04 -10.53 -0.71
C LEU A 507 12.91 -11.39 -1.62
#